data_e62cbbb5a5859df5f717757b84dd2dc8
#
_entry.id   e62cbbb5a5859df5f717757b84dd2dc8
#
_cell.length_a   1.000
_cell.length_b   1.000
_cell.length_c   1.000
_cell.angle_alpha   90.00
_cell.angle_beta   90.00
_cell.angle_gamma   90.00
#
_symmetry.space_group_name_H-M   'P 1'
#
loop_
_entity.id
_entity.type
_entity.pdbx_description
1 polymer ?
#
loop_
_entity_poly.entity_id
_entity_poly.type
_entity_poly.pdbx_seq_one_letter_code
_entity_poly.pdbx_strand_id
1 'polypeptide(L)'
;MKPSARDRLIIALDVGTRAEGISLALTLAPFAGWMKIGLQLFTAEGPDLVRAIRETGAHVFLDLKLHDIPNTVARAVQSVAKLDVQMLSLHLSGGAEMVRAAVAAAPENLLLLGVTVLTSTNSETLREIGMAKDVSRQVVRLAEIGADCGIGGLVASAQEIGALRKAVGQSLKLVIPGIRPRGSEEHDQKRIMTPAEAVAAGADYLVIGRPITGAHDPTIAARKILEEIETCVSRTDCH
;
A
#
# COMPACT_ATOMS: atom_id res chain seq x y z
N MET A 1 -20.80 4.59 -1.09
CA MET A 1 -20.59 3.91 -2.40
C MET A 1 -19.41 2.97 -2.28
N LYS A 2 -19.48 1.77 -2.85
CA LYS A 2 -18.33 0.86 -2.94
C LYS A 2 -17.29 1.52 -3.89
N PRO A 3 -15.97 1.42 -3.60
CA PRO A 3 -14.94 1.96 -4.47
C PRO A 3 -14.96 1.26 -5.83
N SER A 4 -14.80 2.04 -6.91
CA SER A 4 -14.68 1.50 -8.27
C SER A 4 -13.39 0.67 -8.42
N ALA A 5 -13.27 -0.10 -9.48
CA ALA A 5 -12.04 -0.85 -9.77
C ALA A 5 -10.83 0.10 -9.87
N ARG A 6 -11.02 1.26 -10.51
CA ARG A 6 -10.01 2.32 -10.62
C ARG A 6 -9.56 2.83 -9.23
N ASP A 7 -10.50 3.01 -8.30
CA ASP A 7 -10.19 3.49 -6.95
C ASP A 7 -9.47 2.45 -6.09
N ARG A 8 -9.49 1.17 -6.49
CA ARG A 8 -8.76 0.08 -5.84
C ARG A 8 -7.33 -0.07 -6.33
N LEU A 9 -6.99 0.45 -7.52
CA LEU A 9 -5.67 0.32 -8.11
C LEU A 9 -4.75 1.44 -7.67
N ILE A 10 -3.61 1.06 -7.06
CA ILE A 10 -2.50 1.93 -6.69
C ILE A 10 -1.31 1.56 -7.56
N ILE A 11 -0.82 2.47 -8.39
CA ILE A 11 0.36 2.24 -9.22
C ILE A 11 1.61 2.69 -8.47
N ALA A 12 2.58 1.79 -8.30
CA ALA A 12 3.85 2.11 -7.67
C ALA A 12 4.80 2.76 -8.69
N LEU A 13 5.16 4.02 -8.44
CA LEU A 13 6.14 4.77 -9.23
C LEU A 13 7.56 4.46 -8.72
N ASP A 14 8.00 3.22 -8.94
CA ASP A 14 9.33 2.75 -8.51
C ASP A 14 10.35 3.02 -9.64
N VAL A 15 10.59 4.30 -9.93
CA VAL A 15 11.48 4.82 -10.97
C VAL A 15 12.56 5.72 -10.38
N GLY A 16 13.57 6.06 -11.18
CA GLY A 16 14.77 6.74 -10.71
C GLY A 16 14.70 8.26 -10.71
N THR A 17 13.82 8.84 -11.53
CA THR A 17 13.80 10.30 -11.77
C THR A 17 12.41 10.92 -11.68
N ARG A 18 12.38 12.21 -11.37
CA ARG A 18 11.17 13.04 -11.36
C ARG A 18 10.44 13.01 -12.71
N ALA A 19 11.19 13.14 -13.80
CA ALA A 19 10.61 13.18 -15.14
C ALA A 19 9.86 11.89 -15.48
N GLU A 20 10.45 10.73 -15.19
CA GLU A 20 9.81 9.43 -15.36
C GLU A 20 8.57 9.29 -14.48
N GLY A 21 8.66 9.68 -13.19
CA GLY A 21 7.55 9.61 -12.25
C GLY A 21 6.34 10.43 -12.70
N ILE A 22 6.56 11.67 -13.13
CA ILE A 22 5.50 12.56 -13.63
C ILE A 22 4.91 12.04 -14.94
N SER A 23 5.75 11.60 -15.89
CA SER A 23 5.30 11.03 -17.16
C SER A 23 4.39 9.82 -16.95
N LEU A 24 4.80 8.88 -16.09
CA LEU A 24 3.98 7.71 -15.74
C LEU A 24 2.68 8.11 -15.05
N ALA A 25 2.72 9.06 -14.11
CA ALA A 25 1.53 9.51 -13.40
C ALA A 25 0.50 10.11 -14.37
N LEU A 26 0.93 10.98 -15.29
CA LEU A 26 0.05 11.55 -16.31
C LEU A 26 -0.54 10.48 -17.24
N THR A 27 0.30 9.56 -17.70
CA THR A 27 -0.09 8.49 -18.62
C THR A 27 -1.08 7.51 -17.98
N LEU A 28 -0.90 7.22 -16.69
CA LEU A 28 -1.63 6.18 -15.97
C LEU A 28 -2.80 6.71 -15.12
N ALA A 29 -2.94 8.02 -14.95
CA ALA A 29 -4.05 8.65 -14.23
C ALA A 29 -5.46 8.21 -14.69
N PRO A 30 -5.72 7.93 -15.99
CA PRO A 30 -7.02 7.41 -16.41
C PRO A 30 -7.36 6.02 -15.86
N PHE A 31 -6.36 5.20 -15.53
CA PHE A 31 -6.53 3.79 -15.17
C PHE A 31 -6.46 3.53 -13.66
N ALA A 32 -5.84 4.41 -12.89
CA ALA A 32 -5.70 4.24 -11.44
C ALA A 32 -6.07 5.51 -10.68
N GLY A 33 -6.74 5.33 -9.53
CA GLY A 33 -7.05 6.45 -8.63
C GLY A 33 -5.85 6.95 -7.85
N TRP A 34 -4.79 6.13 -7.73
CA TRP A 34 -3.70 6.35 -6.79
C TRP A 34 -2.32 6.14 -7.42
N MET A 35 -1.38 7.01 -7.04
CA MET A 35 0.05 6.86 -7.32
C MET A 35 0.81 6.68 -6.02
N LYS A 36 1.61 5.61 -5.89
CA LYS A 36 2.48 5.37 -4.74
C LYS A 36 3.87 5.91 -5.01
N ILE A 37 4.32 6.82 -4.15
CA ILE A 37 5.71 7.31 -4.14
C ILE A 37 6.43 6.58 -3.00
N GLY A 38 7.40 5.72 -3.36
CA GLY A 38 8.20 4.95 -2.41
C GLY A 38 9.49 5.65 -1.99
N LEU A 39 10.26 4.99 -1.12
CA LEU A 39 11.50 5.52 -0.55
C LEU A 39 12.50 5.95 -1.62
N GLN A 40 12.71 5.15 -2.67
CA GLN A 40 13.69 5.45 -3.73
C GLN A 40 13.43 6.82 -4.35
N LEU A 41 12.24 7.00 -4.90
CA LEU A 41 11.89 8.21 -5.64
C LEU A 41 11.75 9.43 -4.72
N PHE A 42 11.20 9.24 -3.50
CA PHE A 42 11.10 10.32 -2.52
C PHE A 42 12.47 10.77 -2.01
N THR A 43 13.40 9.85 -1.78
CA THR A 43 14.77 10.18 -1.32
C THR A 43 15.57 10.91 -2.39
N ALA A 44 15.35 10.57 -3.66
CA ALA A 44 16.01 11.22 -4.80
C ALA A 44 15.47 12.64 -5.05
N GLU A 45 14.16 12.85 -4.97
CA GLU A 45 13.49 14.04 -5.54
C GLU A 45 12.75 14.90 -4.48
N GLY A 46 12.53 14.36 -3.31
CA GLY A 46 11.96 15.08 -2.17
C GLY A 46 10.49 15.49 -2.31
N PRO A 47 10.03 16.44 -1.44
CA PRO A 47 8.64 16.85 -1.36
C PRO A 47 8.08 17.51 -2.63
N ASP A 48 8.93 18.16 -3.44
CA ASP A 48 8.48 18.84 -4.66
C ASP A 48 7.98 17.89 -5.73
N LEU A 49 8.51 16.66 -5.75
CA LEU A 49 7.94 15.60 -6.58
C LEU A 49 6.52 15.25 -6.15
N VAL A 50 6.27 15.14 -4.85
CA VAL A 50 4.94 14.82 -4.32
C VAL A 50 3.92 15.85 -4.79
N ARG A 51 4.25 17.14 -4.71
CA ARG A 51 3.40 18.24 -5.22
C ARG A 51 3.13 18.10 -6.72
N ALA A 52 4.18 17.85 -7.51
CA ALA A 52 4.04 17.68 -8.95
C ALA A 52 3.17 16.48 -9.34
N ILE A 53 3.24 15.35 -8.61
CA ILE A 53 2.36 14.21 -8.82
C ILE A 53 0.91 14.55 -8.41
N ARG A 54 0.71 15.29 -7.32
CA ARG A 54 -0.63 15.77 -6.91
C ARG A 54 -1.26 16.70 -7.97
N GLU A 55 -0.48 17.54 -8.62
CA GLU A 55 -0.94 18.42 -9.70
C GLU A 55 -1.47 17.64 -10.92
N THR A 56 -1.12 16.37 -11.10
CA THR A 56 -1.72 15.50 -12.13
C THR A 56 -3.17 15.09 -11.82
N GLY A 57 -3.68 15.42 -10.63
CA GLY A 57 -5.02 15.04 -10.16
C GLY A 57 -5.08 13.66 -9.50
N ALA A 58 -3.98 12.91 -9.44
CA ALA A 58 -3.94 11.62 -8.78
C ALA A 58 -3.94 11.76 -7.25
N HIS A 59 -4.58 10.84 -6.54
CA HIS A 59 -4.33 10.65 -5.11
C HIS A 59 -2.93 10.08 -4.90
N VAL A 60 -2.26 10.50 -3.81
CA VAL A 60 -0.91 10.03 -3.49
C VAL A 60 -0.91 9.17 -2.25
N PHE A 61 -0.33 7.97 -2.39
CA PHE A 61 0.13 7.15 -1.29
C PHE A 61 1.64 7.36 -1.11
N LEU A 62 2.03 8.05 -0.04
CA LEU A 62 3.44 8.25 0.31
C LEU A 62 3.92 7.09 1.18
N ASP A 63 4.68 6.18 0.57
CA ASP A 63 5.09 4.90 1.18
C ASP A 63 6.48 4.99 1.80
N LEU A 64 6.60 5.73 2.92
CA LEU A 64 7.87 6.00 3.62
C LEU A 64 8.18 5.02 4.75
N LYS A 65 7.18 4.27 5.20
CA LYS A 65 7.33 3.28 6.28
C LYS A 65 7.99 3.90 7.53
N LEU A 66 7.44 5.03 8.00
CA LEU A 66 7.99 5.76 9.14
C LEU A 66 8.21 4.83 10.34
N HIS A 67 9.40 4.92 10.95
CA HIS A 67 9.78 4.11 12.10
C HIS A 67 10.85 4.84 12.91
N ASP A 68 10.44 5.47 14.02
CA ASP A 68 11.30 6.26 14.89
C ASP A 68 10.61 6.41 16.27
N ILE A 69 11.21 7.15 17.19
CA ILE A 69 10.56 7.48 18.47
C ILE A 69 9.25 8.26 18.25
N PRO A 70 8.25 8.13 19.16
CA PRO A 70 6.90 8.66 18.97
C PRO A 70 6.83 10.13 18.53
N ASN A 71 7.59 11.01 19.19
CA ASN A 71 7.59 12.44 18.87
C ASN A 71 8.12 12.73 17.43
N THR A 72 9.16 12.00 16.98
CA THR A 72 9.73 12.17 15.63
C THR A 72 8.70 11.74 14.58
N VAL A 73 8.04 10.60 14.79
CA VAL A 73 7.01 10.10 13.86
C VAL A 73 5.82 11.07 13.80
N ALA A 74 5.33 11.55 14.95
CA ALA A 74 4.23 12.52 14.99
C ALA A 74 4.56 13.80 14.18
N ARG A 75 5.76 14.36 14.34
CA ARG A 75 6.22 15.53 13.58
C ARG A 75 6.41 15.23 12.11
N ALA A 76 6.87 14.03 11.74
CA ALA A 76 6.95 13.60 10.35
C ALA A 76 5.57 13.52 9.70
N VAL A 77 4.56 12.96 10.40
CA VAL A 77 3.16 12.94 9.95
C VAL A 77 2.63 14.35 9.71
N GLN A 78 2.85 15.29 10.65
CA GLN A 78 2.47 16.69 10.49
C GLN A 78 3.14 17.37 9.29
N SER A 79 4.39 17.02 9.00
CA SER A 79 5.12 17.55 7.85
C SER A 79 4.58 16.99 6.53
N VAL A 80 4.28 15.69 6.49
CA VAL A 80 3.69 15.01 5.34
C VAL A 80 2.27 15.51 5.06
N ALA A 81 1.48 15.79 6.09
CA ALA A 81 0.12 16.34 5.95
C ALA A 81 0.08 17.64 5.13
N LYS A 82 1.15 18.45 5.18
CA LYS A 82 1.27 19.70 4.39
C LYS A 82 1.49 19.46 2.88
N LEU A 83 1.74 18.20 2.48
CA LEU A 83 1.90 17.82 1.06
C LEU A 83 0.58 17.40 0.42
N ASP A 84 -0.54 17.45 1.16
CA ASP A 84 -1.88 17.03 0.72
C ASP A 84 -1.90 15.61 0.13
N VAL A 85 -1.19 14.68 0.76
CA VAL A 85 -1.25 13.25 0.42
C VAL A 85 -2.39 12.57 1.18
N GLN A 86 -2.95 11.52 0.62
CA GLN A 86 -4.13 10.85 1.17
C GLN A 86 -3.81 9.56 1.92
N MET A 87 -2.62 8.98 1.69
CA MET A 87 -2.14 7.79 2.43
C MET A 87 -0.67 7.95 2.82
N LEU A 88 -0.32 7.49 4.02
CA LEU A 88 1.06 7.44 4.53
C LEU A 88 1.29 6.14 5.29
N SER A 89 2.40 5.45 5.02
CA SER A 89 2.76 4.23 5.73
C SER A 89 3.70 4.46 6.91
N LEU A 90 3.53 3.65 7.96
CA LEU A 90 4.41 3.55 9.11
C LEU A 90 4.52 2.07 9.55
N HIS A 91 5.61 1.70 10.22
CA HIS A 91 5.77 0.36 10.75
C HIS A 91 5.05 0.16 12.08
N LEU A 92 4.24 -0.90 12.20
CA LEU A 92 3.58 -1.25 13.47
C LEU A 92 4.55 -1.82 14.51
N SER A 93 5.71 -2.31 14.08
CA SER A 93 6.79 -2.78 14.96
C SER A 93 7.40 -1.68 15.84
N GLY A 94 7.14 -0.40 15.56
CA GLY A 94 7.48 0.71 16.43
C GLY A 94 6.69 0.76 17.74
N GLY A 95 5.67 -0.10 17.88
CA GLY A 95 4.87 -0.25 19.10
C GLY A 95 3.73 0.75 19.24
N ALA A 96 2.86 0.47 20.22
CA ALA A 96 1.59 1.19 20.39
C ALA A 96 1.77 2.70 20.66
N GLU A 97 2.80 3.08 21.38
CA GLU A 97 3.05 4.50 21.72
C GLU A 97 3.37 5.31 20.45
N MET A 98 4.25 4.79 19.59
CA MET A 98 4.58 5.42 18.30
C MET A 98 3.36 5.52 17.39
N VAL A 99 2.57 4.44 17.31
CA VAL A 99 1.37 4.41 16.44
C VAL A 99 0.32 5.40 16.94
N ARG A 100 0.03 5.46 18.25
CA ARG A 100 -0.91 6.45 18.82
C ARG A 100 -0.45 7.89 18.58
N ALA A 101 0.85 8.17 18.74
CA ALA A 101 1.40 9.49 18.45
C ALA A 101 1.23 9.89 17.00
N ALA A 102 1.42 8.95 16.06
CA ALA A 102 1.18 9.15 14.64
C ALA A 102 -0.31 9.44 14.34
N VAL A 103 -1.21 8.61 14.89
CA VAL A 103 -2.66 8.75 14.70
C VAL A 103 -3.15 10.10 15.24
N ALA A 104 -2.72 10.50 16.43
CA ALA A 104 -3.08 11.79 17.02
C ALA A 104 -2.57 13.00 16.22
N ALA A 105 -1.50 12.83 15.42
CA ALA A 105 -0.91 13.88 14.61
C ALA A 105 -1.49 13.96 13.19
N ALA A 106 -2.22 12.95 12.74
CA ALA A 106 -2.76 12.87 11.39
C ALA A 106 -4.07 13.66 11.26
N PRO A 107 -4.25 14.49 10.22
CA PRO A 107 -5.55 15.07 9.92
C PRO A 107 -6.51 14.01 9.37
N GLU A 108 -7.82 14.26 9.44
CA GLU A 108 -8.86 13.30 9.05
C GLU A 108 -8.77 12.83 7.58
N ASN A 109 -8.25 13.67 6.69
CA ASN A 109 -8.08 13.35 5.27
C ASN A 109 -6.81 12.54 4.95
N LEU A 110 -5.97 12.20 5.95
CA LEU A 110 -4.76 11.40 5.79
C LEU A 110 -4.94 10.00 6.40
N LEU A 111 -5.12 9.01 5.55
CA LEU A 111 -5.21 7.60 5.96
C LEU A 111 -3.81 7.07 6.33
N LEU A 112 -3.60 6.79 7.62
CA LEU A 112 -2.39 6.11 8.07
C LEU A 112 -2.51 4.60 7.85
N LEU A 113 -1.47 4.02 7.24
CA LEU A 113 -1.37 2.60 6.92
C LEU A 113 -0.26 1.95 7.76
N GLY A 114 -0.64 1.01 8.61
CA GLY A 114 0.29 0.22 9.41
C GLY A 114 0.90 -0.93 8.62
N VAL A 115 2.21 -0.90 8.40
CA VAL A 115 2.94 -2.02 7.82
C VAL A 115 3.10 -3.10 8.89
N THR A 116 2.59 -4.29 8.62
CA THR A 116 2.70 -5.45 9.50
C THR A 116 4.10 -6.06 9.42
N VAL A 117 4.26 -7.12 8.64
CA VAL A 117 5.56 -7.73 8.33
C VAL A 117 5.85 -7.50 6.85
N LEU A 118 7.08 -7.14 6.51
CA LEU A 118 7.47 -6.93 5.11
C LEU A 118 7.31 -8.23 4.31
N THR A 119 6.84 -8.12 3.07
CA THR A 119 6.61 -9.30 2.19
C THR A 119 7.88 -10.08 1.86
N SER A 120 9.05 -9.48 2.03
CA SER A 120 10.36 -10.12 1.90
C SER A 120 10.80 -10.90 3.15
N THR A 121 10.16 -10.66 4.30
CA THR A 121 10.52 -11.29 5.58
C THR A 121 9.97 -12.71 5.66
N ASN A 122 10.79 -13.64 6.11
CA ASN A 122 10.43 -15.03 6.38
C ASN A 122 10.66 -15.38 7.85
N SER A 123 10.36 -16.63 8.23
CA SER A 123 10.54 -17.11 9.61
C SER A 123 11.99 -17.06 10.09
N GLU A 124 12.96 -17.18 9.19
CA GLU A 124 14.38 -17.10 9.53
C GLU A 124 14.79 -15.66 9.85
N THR A 125 14.40 -14.70 9.01
CA THR A 125 14.62 -13.27 9.27
C THR A 125 14.00 -12.82 10.60
N LEU A 126 12.78 -13.29 10.93
CA LEU A 126 12.17 -12.99 12.23
C LEU A 126 13.01 -13.54 13.39
N ARG A 127 13.54 -14.75 13.25
CA ARG A 127 14.42 -15.35 14.27
C ARG A 127 15.72 -14.53 14.45
N GLU A 128 16.36 -14.12 13.37
CA GLU A 128 17.59 -13.32 13.37
C GLU A 128 17.46 -12.03 14.17
N ILE A 129 16.29 -11.38 14.10
CA ILE A 129 15.98 -10.17 14.85
C ILE A 129 15.32 -10.43 16.22
N GLY A 130 15.35 -11.68 16.70
CA GLY A 130 14.85 -12.06 18.02
C GLY A 130 13.33 -12.14 18.15
N MET A 131 12.59 -12.23 17.03
CA MET A 131 11.13 -12.36 17.02
C MET A 131 10.69 -13.83 16.90
N ALA A 132 9.43 -14.11 17.26
CA ALA A 132 8.84 -15.44 17.08
C ALA A 132 8.80 -15.83 15.59
N LYS A 133 9.10 -17.10 15.28
CA LYS A 133 9.24 -17.61 13.90
C LYS A 133 7.95 -17.63 13.08
N ASP A 134 6.79 -17.47 13.70
CA ASP A 134 5.49 -17.55 13.03
C ASP A 134 5.13 -16.19 12.43
N VAL A 135 5.35 -16.06 11.12
CA VAL A 135 5.06 -14.82 10.35
C VAL A 135 3.57 -14.47 10.44
N SER A 136 2.68 -15.45 10.24
CA SER A 136 1.23 -15.21 10.27
C SER A 136 0.76 -14.70 11.63
N ARG A 137 1.24 -15.31 12.71
CA ARG A 137 0.93 -14.87 14.07
C ARG A 137 1.46 -13.46 14.35
N GLN A 138 2.67 -13.16 13.86
CA GLN A 138 3.25 -11.83 14.02
C GLN A 138 2.46 -10.77 13.25
N VAL A 139 2.01 -11.08 12.03
CA VAL A 139 1.16 -10.20 11.22
C VAL A 139 -0.14 -9.87 11.96
N VAL A 140 -0.85 -10.90 12.46
CA VAL A 140 -2.09 -10.70 13.21
C VAL A 140 -1.85 -9.88 14.48
N ARG A 141 -0.80 -10.18 15.23
CA ARG A 141 -0.44 -9.42 16.44
C ARG A 141 -0.20 -7.94 16.17
N LEU A 142 0.54 -7.62 15.11
CA LEU A 142 0.79 -6.22 14.73
C LEU A 142 -0.48 -5.54 14.25
N ALA A 143 -1.34 -6.25 13.51
CA ALA A 143 -2.62 -5.72 13.05
C ALA A 143 -3.56 -5.37 14.22
N GLU A 144 -3.63 -6.23 15.24
CA GLU A 144 -4.39 -5.97 16.47
C GLU A 144 -3.86 -4.72 17.20
N ILE A 145 -2.54 -4.58 17.36
CA ILE A 145 -1.92 -3.38 17.95
C ILE A 145 -2.30 -2.14 17.13
N GLY A 146 -2.25 -2.22 15.80
CA GLY A 146 -2.64 -1.11 14.93
C GLY A 146 -4.11 -0.73 15.11
N ALA A 147 -5.01 -1.71 15.12
CA ALA A 147 -6.44 -1.52 15.34
C ALA A 147 -6.73 -0.84 16.70
N ASP A 148 -6.12 -1.34 17.77
CA ASP A 148 -6.25 -0.79 19.14
C ASP A 148 -5.71 0.64 19.26
N CYS A 149 -4.79 1.03 18.36
CA CYS A 149 -4.26 2.39 18.30
C CYS A 149 -5.06 3.32 17.36
N GLY A 150 -6.08 2.81 16.68
CA GLY A 150 -6.93 3.61 15.79
C GLY A 150 -6.34 3.86 14.40
N ILE A 151 -5.44 2.98 13.90
CA ILE A 151 -4.93 3.13 12.53
C ILE A 151 -6.04 2.87 11.51
N GLY A 152 -6.01 3.56 10.36
CA GLY A 152 -7.08 3.45 9.38
C GLY A 152 -6.95 2.29 8.39
N GLY A 153 -5.75 1.70 8.25
CA GLY A 153 -5.53 0.56 7.36
C GLY A 153 -4.21 -0.15 7.60
N LEU A 154 -4.01 -1.25 6.88
CA LEU A 154 -2.86 -2.14 6.99
C LEU A 154 -2.23 -2.39 5.63
N VAL A 155 -0.89 -2.49 5.60
CA VAL A 155 -0.13 -3.04 4.47
C VAL A 155 0.34 -4.43 4.86
N ALA A 156 -0.04 -5.44 4.07
CA ALA A 156 0.26 -6.84 4.35
C ALA A 156 0.39 -7.67 3.06
N SER A 157 0.90 -8.89 3.16
CA SER A 157 0.97 -9.81 2.03
C SER A 157 -0.42 -10.35 1.63
N ALA A 158 -0.58 -10.68 0.36
CA ALA A 158 -1.82 -11.27 -0.15
C ALA A 158 -2.23 -12.56 0.59
N GLN A 159 -1.28 -13.36 1.05
CA GLN A 159 -1.55 -14.61 1.79
C GLN A 159 -2.18 -14.38 3.17
N GLU A 160 -2.06 -13.18 3.71
CA GLU A 160 -2.50 -12.84 5.06
C GLU A 160 -3.90 -12.21 5.09
N ILE A 161 -4.49 -11.90 3.92
CA ILE A 161 -5.80 -11.22 3.81
C ILE A 161 -6.87 -11.94 4.64
N GLY A 162 -7.01 -13.26 4.47
CA GLY A 162 -8.02 -14.05 5.18
C GLY A 162 -7.84 -14.03 6.71
N ALA A 163 -6.59 -14.17 7.19
CA ALA A 163 -6.27 -14.09 8.61
C ALA A 163 -6.54 -12.69 9.18
N LEU A 164 -6.16 -11.65 8.46
CA LEU A 164 -6.41 -10.25 8.84
C LEU A 164 -7.90 -9.94 8.87
N ARG A 165 -8.67 -10.35 7.85
CA ARG A 165 -10.13 -10.14 7.85
C ARG A 165 -10.83 -10.83 9.01
N LYS A 166 -10.33 -12.01 9.42
CA LYS A 166 -10.82 -12.71 10.60
C LYS A 166 -10.47 -11.99 11.91
N ALA A 167 -9.28 -11.40 11.99
CA ALA A 167 -8.78 -10.75 13.22
C ALA A 167 -9.33 -9.33 13.42
N VAL A 168 -9.33 -8.49 12.35
CA VAL A 168 -9.69 -7.06 12.44
C VAL A 168 -10.94 -6.68 11.64
N GLY A 169 -11.64 -7.65 11.03
CA GLY A 169 -12.88 -7.42 10.30
C GLY A 169 -12.73 -6.53 9.07
N GLN A 170 -13.77 -5.72 8.79
CA GLN A 170 -13.84 -4.81 7.65
C GLN A 170 -13.53 -3.34 8.02
N SER A 171 -13.26 -3.06 9.29
CA SER A 171 -13.04 -1.69 9.78
C SER A 171 -11.75 -1.07 9.24
N LEU A 172 -10.70 -1.88 9.07
CA LEU A 172 -9.42 -1.44 8.53
C LEU A 172 -9.31 -1.70 7.03
N LYS A 173 -8.75 -0.73 6.31
CA LYS A 173 -8.44 -0.90 4.89
C LYS A 173 -7.24 -1.82 4.71
N LEU A 174 -7.34 -2.80 3.81
CA LEU A 174 -6.23 -3.67 3.44
C LEU A 174 -5.61 -3.23 2.13
N VAL A 175 -4.36 -2.82 2.18
CA VAL A 175 -3.53 -2.40 1.04
C VAL A 175 -2.52 -3.50 0.76
N ILE A 176 -2.64 -4.16 -0.38
CA ILE A 176 -1.93 -5.40 -0.71
C ILE A 176 -0.94 -5.16 -1.84
N PRO A 177 0.36 -5.16 -1.56
CA PRO A 177 1.42 -5.16 -2.55
C PRO A 177 1.71 -6.57 -3.08
N GLY A 178 2.53 -6.63 -4.12
CA GLY A 178 3.02 -7.90 -4.64
C GLY A 178 2.03 -8.65 -5.53
N ILE A 179 1.01 -7.97 -5.99
CA ILE A 179 0.00 -8.50 -6.91
C ILE A 179 0.59 -8.65 -8.31
N ARG A 180 0.24 -9.73 -9.00
CA ARG A 180 0.69 -10.04 -10.36
C ARG A 180 -0.48 -10.51 -11.22
N PRO A 181 -0.71 -9.94 -12.42
CA PRO A 181 -1.65 -10.48 -13.39
C PRO A 181 -1.27 -11.91 -13.80
N ARG A 182 -2.24 -12.69 -14.28
CA ARG A 182 -1.98 -14.03 -14.81
C ARG A 182 -0.98 -13.98 -15.95
N GLY A 183 0.03 -14.87 -15.91
CA GLY A 183 1.06 -14.99 -16.97
C GLY A 183 2.20 -13.98 -16.89
N SER A 184 2.28 -13.15 -15.83
CA SER A 184 3.45 -12.31 -15.60
C SER A 184 4.60 -13.10 -14.95
N GLU A 185 5.86 -12.71 -15.28
CA GLU A 185 7.06 -13.36 -14.71
C GLU A 185 7.16 -13.21 -13.20
N GLU A 186 7.63 -14.28 -12.53
CA GLU A 186 7.64 -14.39 -11.05
C GLU A 186 8.80 -13.66 -10.36
N HIS A 187 9.63 -12.90 -11.00
CA HIS A 187 10.79 -12.18 -10.42
C HIS A 187 11.02 -12.47 -8.89
N ASP A 188 11.20 -11.46 -8.06
CA ASP A 188 11.60 -11.58 -6.64
C ASP A 188 10.48 -12.00 -5.66
N GLN A 189 9.24 -12.21 -6.13
CA GLN A 189 8.10 -12.47 -5.24
C GLN A 189 7.67 -13.94 -5.25
N LYS A 190 7.94 -14.64 -4.15
CA LYS A 190 7.60 -16.06 -3.95
C LYS A 190 6.13 -16.33 -3.61
N ARG A 191 5.29 -15.30 -3.48
CA ARG A 191 3.91 -15.40 -2.97
C ARG A 191 3.00 -14.52 -3.80
N ILE A 192 2.57 -15.02 -4.96
CA ILE A 192 1.81 -14.29 -5.98
C ILE A 192 0.32 -14.56 -5.79
N MET A 193 -0.49 -13.51 -5.97
CA MET A 193 -1.95 -13.55 -6.09
C MET A 193 -2.35 -12.63 -7.23
N THR A 194 -3.35 -13.02 -8.00
CA THR A 194 -3.88 -12.17 -9.08
C THR A 194 -4.73 -11.03 -8.52
N PRO A 195 -4.93 -9.93 -9.29
CA PRO A 195 -5.83 -8.84 -8.89
C PRO A 195 -7.21 -9.31 -8.47
N ALA A 196 -7.86 -10.18 -9.26
CA ALA A 196 -9.17 -10.70 -8.96
C ALA A 196 -9.21 -11.54 -7.67
N GLU A 197 -8.23 -12.44 -7.49
CA GLU A 197 -8.13 -13.27 -6.29
C GLU A 197 -7.95 -12.42 -5.02
N ALA A 198 -7.11 -11.38 -5.07
CA ALA A 198 -6.87 -10.51 -3.93
C ALA A 198 -8.12 -9.70 -3.55
N VAL A 199 -8.85 -9.18 -4.54
CA VAL A 199 -10.13 -8.48 -4.29
C VAL A 199 -11.16 -9.45 -3.72
N ALA A 200 -11.30 -10.65 -4.28
CA ALA A 200 -12.22 -11.68 -3.79
C ALA A 200 -11.89 -12.12 -2.35
N ALA A 201 -10.59 -12.17 -2.00
CA ALA A 201 -10.14 -12.47 -0.64
C ALA A 201 -10.39 -11.33 0.36
N GLY A 202 -10.71 -10.12 -0.13
CA GLY A 202 -11.06 -8.97 0.71
C GLY A 202 -10.05 -7.82 0.74
N ALA A 203 -9.14 -7.71 -0.23
CA ALA A 203 -8.29 -6.53 -0.38
C ALA A 203 -9.13 -5.29 -0.73
N ASP A 204 -8.87 -4.15 -0.09
CA ASP A 204 -9.46 -2.87 -0.48
C ASP A 204 -8.67 -2.20 -1.61
N TYR A 205 -7.33 -2.25 -1.52
CA TYR A 205 -6.42 -1.64 -2.48
C TYR A 205 -5.33 -2.62 -2.91
N LEU A 206 -4.95 -2.54 -4.17
CA LEU A 206 -3.89 -3.35 -4.78
C LEU A 206 -2.73 -2.45 -5.21
N VAL A 207 -1.52 -2.72 -4.72
CA VAL A 207 -0.32 -1.98 -5.12
C VAL A 207 0.41 -2.77 -6.19
N ILE A 208 0.47 -2.21 -7.40
CA ILE A 208 1.08 -2.84 -8.57
C ILE A 208 2.13 -1.89 -9.16
N GLY A 209 3.35 -2.37 -9.28
CA GLY A 209 4.49 -1.62 -9.86
C GLY A 209 4.92 -2.22 -11.19
N ARG A 210 6.03 -2.95 -11.21
CA ARG A 210 6.70 -3.51 -12.39
C ARG A 210 5.79 -4.16 -13.45
N PRO A 211 4.71 -4.89 -13.10
CA PRO A 211 3.78 -5.41 -14.12
C PRO A 211 3.13 -4.33 -14.98
N ILE A 212 3.07 -3.10 -14.49
CA ILE A 212 2.56 -1.94 -15.23
C ILE A 212 3.73 -1.08 -15.72
N THR A 213 4.56 -0.57 -14.80
CA THR A 213 5.59 0.43 -15.09
C THR A 213 6.76 -0.11 -15.91
N GLY A 214 7.02 -1.42 -15.87
CA GLY A 214 8.03 -2.11 -16.66
C GLY A 214 7.49 -2.78 -17.93
N ALA A 215 6.19 -2.68 -18.22
CA ALA A 215 5.61 -3.23 -19.43
C ALA A 215 6.03 -2.43 -20.67
N HIS A 216 6.09 -3.09 -21.83
CA HIS A 216 6.34 -2.41 -23.10
C HIS A 216 5.31 -1.29 -23.37
N ASP A 217 4.05 -1.52 -23.03
CA ASP A 217 2.99 -0.51 -23.01
C ASP A 217 2.31 -0.50 -21.64
N PRO A 218 2.65 0.46 -20.76
CA PRO A 218 2.06 0.58 -19.44
C PRO A 218 0.54 0.82 -19.45
N THR A 219 0.00 1.46 -20.48
CA THR A 219 -1.44 1.74 -20.57
C THR A 219 -2.25 0.49 -20.86
N ILE A 220 -1.75 -0.36 -21.75
CA ILE A 220 -2.36 -1.66 -22.05
C ILE A 220 -2.29 -2.56 -20.81
N ALA A 221 -1.16 -2.58 -20.12
CA ALA A 221 -0.99 -3.36 -18.90
C ALA A 221 -1.94 -2.91 -17.79
N ALA A 222 -2.05 -1.61 -17.54
CA ALA A 222 -2.96 -1.04 -16.53
C ALA A 222 -4.43 -1.34 -16.87
N ARG A 223 -4.82 -1.21 -18.14
CA ARG A 223 -6.19 -1.51 -18.59
C ARG A 223 -6.57 -2.96 -18.34
N LYS A 224 -5.71 -3.92 -18.70
CA LYS A 224 -5.97 -5.36 -18.47
C LYS A 224 -6.17 -5.67 -16.96
N ILE A 225 -5.38 -5.05 -16.11
CA ILE A 225 -5.50 -5.20 -14.66
C ILE A 225 -6.82 -4.61 -14.17
N LEU A 226 -7.21 -3.45 -14.68
CA LEU A 226 -8.46 -2.79 -14.33
C LEU A 226 -9.67 -3.67 -14.73
N GLU A 227 -9.68 -4.20 -15.95
CA GLU A 227 -10.71 -5.13 -16.45
C GLU A 227 -10.80 -6.41 -15.59
N GLU A 228 -9.68 -6.94 -15.11
CA GLU A 228 -9.65 -8.10 -14.22
C GLU A 228 -10.29 -7.76 -12.86
N ILE A 229 -10.03 -6.59 -12.29
CA ILE A 229 -10.64 -6.11 -11.04
C ILE A 229 -12.15 -5.89 -11.23
N GLU A 230 -12.58 -5.24 -12.32
CA GLU A 230 -13.99 -4.96 -12.64
C GLU A 230 -14.82 -6.24 -12.75
N THR A 231 -14.28 -7.25 -13.42
CA THR A 231 -14.93 -8.55 -13.58
C THR A 231 -15.18 -9.22 -12.23
N CYS A 232 -14.26 -9.06 -11.27
CA CYS A 232 -14.42 -9.61 -9.92
C CYS A 232 -15.47 -8.83 -9.11
N VAL A 233 -15.41 -7.49 -9.13
CA VAL A 233 -16.34 -6.62 -8.40
C VAL A 233 -17.78 -6.86 -8.85
N SER A 234 -18.02 -6.95 -10.16
CA SER A 234 -19.36 -7.19 -10.73
C SER A 234 -19.96 -8.55 -10.30
N ARG A 235 -19.12 -9.58 -10.12
CA ARG A 235 -19.58 -10.90 -9.66
C ARG A 235 -19.93 -10.93 -8.16
N THR A 236 -19.25 -10.11 -7.37
CA THR A 236 -19.47 -10.05 -5.92
C THR A 236 -20.75 -9.26 -5.56
N ASP A 237 -21.21 -8.38 -6.45
CA ASP A 237 -22.45 -7.61 -6.26
C ASP A 237 -23.72 -8.37 -6.66
N CYS A 238 -23.61 -9.59 -7.22
CA CYS A 238 -24.72 -10.46 -7.61
C CYS A 238 -25.09 -11.52 -6.55
N HIS A 239 -24.46 -11.48 -5.39
CA HIS A 239 -24.74 -12.38 -4.25
C HIS A 239 -25.00 -11.58 -2.98
#